data_55795c588fa6befebc5ed064b26ba1b0
#
_entry.id   55795c588fa6befebc5ed064b26ba1b0
#
_cell.length_a   1.000
_cell.length_b   1.000
_cell.length_c   1.000
_cell.angle_alpha   90.00
_cell.angle_beta   90.00
_cell.angle_gamma   90.00
#
_symmetry.space_group_name_H-M   'P 1'
#
loop_
_entity.id
_entity.type
_entity.pdbx_description
1 polymer ?
#
loop_
_entity_poly.entity_id
_entity_poly.type
_entity_poly.pdbx_seq_one_letter_code
_entity_poly.pdbx_strand_id
1 'polypeptide(L)'
;MATRFRFRLEGLLKLRRALEEDARRFLARTVQARDAVEARLRGLQQELHDTVDARRIERGEVVDLDRWRAIERYLVVLEHRIQQAVQDLVEAEQHVAEARKLLTKAHQAHLMLLRLKERRQEQHAHEALLEEFRIVDELAVLRYRFNTTRPPAVMAQEVSP
;
A
#
# COMPACT_ATOMS: atom_id res chain seq x y z
N MET A 1 -11.53 12.79 34.93
CA MET A 1 -10.37 12.10 34.31
C MET A 1 -10.77 11.68 32.91
N ALA A 2 -10.08 12.14 31.89
CA ALA A 2 -10.36 11.77 30.48
C ALA A 2 -10.10 10.26 30.30
N THR A 3 -11.11 9.53 29.85
CA THR A 3 -10.99 8.09 29.57
C THR A 3 -10.08 7.88 28.37
N ARG A 4 -9.17 6.90 28.45
CA ARG A 4 -8.26 6.58 27.35
C ARG A 4 -9.04 6.15 26.11
N PHE A 5 -8.81 6.78 24.96
CA PHE A 5 -9.40 6.40 23.70
C PHE A 5 -9.12 4.93 23.34
N ARG A 6 -10.14 4.18 23.02
CA ARG A 6 -10.04 2.79 22.51
C ARG A 6 -10.84 2.65 21.22
N PHE A 7 -10.15 2.34 20.14
CA PHE A 7 -10.82 2.08 18.86
C PHE A 7 -11.38 0.65 18.84
N ARG A 8 -12.70 0.51 18.78
CA ARG A 8 -13.37 -0.80 18.82
C ARG A 8 -13.00 -1.72 17.65
N LEU A 9 -12.61 -1.13 16.51
CA LEU A 9 -12.26 -1.86 15.28
C LEU A 9 -10.73 -2.01 15.10
N GLU A 10 -9.93 -1.89 16.16
CA GLU A 10 -8.47 -2.02 16.08
C GLU A 10 -8.03 -3.39 15.53
N GLY A 11 -8.74 -4.48 15.90
CA GLY A 11 -8.49 -5.81 15.35
C GLY A 11 -8.74 -5.90 13.85
N LEU A 12 -9.83 -5.27 13.38
CA LEU A 12 -10.15 -5.20 11.95
C LEU A 12 -9.14 -4.35 11.18
N LEU A 13 -8.66 -3.25 11.76
CA LEU A 13 -7.62 -2.41 11.18
C LEU A 13 -6.32 -3.19 10.97
N LYS A 14 -5.90 -3.97 11.99
CA LYS A 14 -4.72 -4.85 11.90
C LYS A 14 -4.89 -5.91 10.80
N LEU A 15 -6.07 -6.52 10.70
CA LEU A 15 -6.38 -7.49 9.65
C LEU A 15 -6.30 -6.85 8.25
N ARG A 16 -6.88 -5.65 8.06
CA ARG A 16 -6.84 -4.97 6.76
C ARG A 16 -5.42 -4.57 6.36
N ARG A 17 -4.60 -4.18 7.33
CA ARG A 17 -3.17 -3.93 7.11
C ARG A 17 -2.44 -5.19 6.67
N ALA A 18 -2.66 -6.32 7.33
CA ALA A 18 -2.05 -7.59 6.94
C ALA A 18 -2.46 -8.02 5.52
N LEU A 19 -3.76 -7.89 5.16
CA LEU A 19 -4.24 -8.16 3.81
C LEU A 19 -3.62 -7.25 2.75
N GLU A 20 -3.36 -5.99 3.06
CA GLU A 20 -2.64 -5.07 2.17
C GLU A 20 -1.18 -5.51 1.98
N GLU A 21 -0.50 -5.90 3.06
CA GLU A 21 0.88 -6.41 3.01
C GLU A 21 0.98 -7.70 2.18
N ASP A 22 0.00 -8.61 2.32
CA ASP A 22 -0.07 -9.83 1.51
C ASP A 22 -0.32 -9.54 0.03
N ALA A 23 -1.21 -8.58 -0.29
CA ALA A 23 -1.45 -8.14 -1.65
C ALA A 23 -0.19 -7.49 -2.28
N ARG A 24 0.60 -6.75 -1.50
CA ARG A 24 1.90 -6.21 -1.94
C ARG A 24 2.91 -7.31 -2.25
N ARG A 25 3.00 -8.32 -1.39
CA ARG A 25 3.88 -9.49 -1.61
C ARG A 25 3.45 -10.27 -2.84
N PHE A 26 2.13 -10.45 -3.02
CA PHE A 26 1.59 -11.11 -4.20
C PHE A 26 1.93 -10.35 -5.47
N LEU A 27 1.74 -9.03 -5.51
CA LEU A 27 2.14 -8.19 -6.64
C LEU A 27 3.63 -8.29 -6.94
N ALA A 28 4.49 -8.26 -5.91
CA ALA A 28 5.94 -8.38 -6.11
C ALA A 28 6.32 -9.72 -6.78
N ARG A 29 5.69 -10.84 -6.37
CA ARG A 29 5.91 -12.16 -6.98
C ARG A 29 5.43 -12.21 -8.43
N THR A 30 4.25 -11.64 -8.73
CA THR A 30 3.73 -11.64 -10.11
C THR A 30 4.57 -10.75 -11.03
N VAL A 31 5.10 -9.62 -10.53
CA VAL A 31 6.05 -8.80 -11.29
C VAL A 31 7.34 -9.56 -11.58
N GLN A 32 7.91 -10.23 -10.59
CA GLN A 32 9.12 -11.06 -10.79
C GLN A 32 8.88 -12.19 -11.82
N ALA A 33 7.70 -12.83 -11.76
CA ALA A 33 7.34 -13.86 -12.74
C ALA A 33 7.23 -13.27 -14.15
N ARG A 34 6.60 -12.11 -14.34
CA ARG A 34 6.52 -11.40 -15.61
C ARG A 34 7.92 -11.03 -16.13
N ASP A 35 8.80 -10.51 -15.27
CA ASP A 35 10.16 -10.13 -15.64
C ASP A 35 11.00 -11.35 -16.10
N ALA A 36 10.77 -12.52 -15.49
CA ALA A 36 11.42 -13.77 -15.90
C ALA A 36 10.95 -14.22 -17.30
N VAL A 37 9.64 -14.11 -17.59
CA VAL A 37 9.10 -14.41 -18.93
C VAL A 37 9.64 -13.44 -19.97
N GLU A 38 9.71 -12.14 -19.65
CA GLU A 38 10.26 -11.12 -20.54
C GLU A 38 11.78 -11.36 -20.82
N ALA A 39 12.54 -11.76 -19.79
CA ALA A 39 13.94 -12.10 -19.96
C ALA A 39 14.13 -13.33 -20.87
N ARG A 40 13.24 -14.35 -20.73
CA ARG A 40 13.23 -15.53 -21.61
C ARG A 40 12.93 -15.14 -23.05
N LEU A 41 11.92 -14.28 -23.28
CA LEU A 41 11.58 -13.79 -24.61
C LEU A 41 12.77 -13.07 -25.26
N ARG A 42 13.42 -12.17 -24.53
CA ARG A 42 14.63 -11.47 -25.02
C ARG A 42 15.76 -12.44 -25.34
N GLY A 43 15.97 -13.48 -24.52
CA GLY A 43 16.95 -14.52 -24.80
C GLY A 43 16.67 -15.29 -26.10
N LEU A 44 15.40 -15.68 -26.33
CA LEU A 44 14.99 -16.35 -27.58
C LEU A 44 15.13 -15.44 -28.82
N GLN A 45 14.85 -14.15 -28.69
CA GLN A 45 15.04 -13.17 -29.76
C GLN A 45 16.52 -13.00 -30.11
N GLN A 46 17.40 -12.97 -29.10
CA GLN A 46 18.85 -12.92 -29.32
C GLN A 46 19.35 -14.19 -29.99
N GLU A 47 18.89 -15.36 -29.54
CA GLU A 47 19.22 -16.66 -30.13
C GLU A 47 18.78 -16.75 -31.60
N LEU A 48 17.59 -16.20 -31.92
CA LEU A 48 17.11 -16.08 -33.29
C LEU A 48 18.07 -15.22 -34.13
N HIS A 49 18.46 -14.06 -33.63
CA HIS A 49 19.40 -13.16 -34.31
C HIS A 49 20.73 -13.83 -34.57
N ASP A 50 21.33 -14.47 -33.57
CA ASP A 50 22.60 -15.17 -33.66
C ASP A 50 22.52 -16.34 -34.65
N THR A 51 21.38 -17.06 -34.67
CA THR A 51 21.16 -18.18 -35.60
C THR A 51 21.01 -17.68 -37.04
N VAL A 52 20.33 -16.55 -37.26
CA VAL A 52 20.20 -15.90 -38.59
C VAL A 52 21.58 -15.43 -39.08
N ASP A 53 22.40 -14.85 -38.22
CA ASP A 53 23.75 -14.43 -38.56
C ASP A 53 24.68 -15.62 -38.89
N ALA A 54 24.54 -16.73 -38.15
CA ALA A 54 25.26 -17.98 -38.41
C ALA A 54 24.89 -18.63 -39.75
N ARG A 55 23.73 -18.27 -40.34
CA ARG A 55 23.29 -18.67 -41.68
C ARG A 55 24.00 -17.90 -42.81
N ARG A 56 24.64 -16.77 -42.49
CA ARG A 56 25.38 -15.97 -43.46
C ARG A 56 26.53 -16.78 -44.08
N ILE A 57 26.47 -16.93 -45.39
CA ILE A 57 27.56 -17.58 -46.15
C ILE A 57 28.48 -16.46 -46.61
N GLU A 58 29.76 -16.55 -46.25
CA GLU A 58 30.76 -15.62 -46.77
C GLU A 58 31.04 -15.93 -48.26
N ARG A 59 31.34 -14.90 -49.05
CA ARG A 59 31.69 -15.08 -50.47
C ARG A 59 32.88 -15.99 -50.63
N GLY A 60 32.72 -17.15 -51.31
CA GLY A 60 33.75 -18.14 -51.58
C GLY A 60 33.77 -19.34 -50.63
N GLU A 61 32.87 -19.41 -49.62
CA GLU A 61 32.72 -20.55 -48.75
C GLU A 61 31.94 -21.70 -49.43
N VAL A 62 32.35 -22.93 -49.18
CA VAL A 62 31.60 -24.12 -49.66
C VAL A 62 30.38 -24.31 -48.78
N VAL A 63 29.20 -24.26 -49.38
CA VAL A 63 27.94 -24.42 -48.68
C VAL A 63 27.74 -25.86 -48.22
N ASP A 64 27.75 -26.11 -46.90
CA ASP A 64 27.29 -27.35 -46.29
C ASP A 64 25.74 -27.36 -46.25
N LEU A 65 25.11 -28.08 -47.17
CA LEU A 65 23.67 -28.19 -47.30
C LEU A 65 23.00 -28.83 -46.09
N ASP A 66 23.65 -29.75 -45.41
CA ASP A 66 23.07 -30.42 -44.25
C ASP A 66 23.08 -29.51 -43.03
N ARG A 67 24.14 -28.74 -42.83
CA ARG A 67 24.21 -27.67 -41.83
C ARG A 67 23.14 -26.61 -42.12
N TRP A 68 23.01 -26.19 -43.37
CA TRP A 68 22.02 -25.17 -43.78
C TRP A 68 20.58 -25.63 -43.48
N ARG A 69 20.22 -26.85 -43.87
CA ARG A 69 18.94 -27.48 -43.54
C ARG A 69 18.68 -27.63 -42.05
N ALA A 70 19.68 -27.89 -41.25
CA ALA A 70 19.57 -27.96 -39.80
C ALA A 70 19.24 -26.59 -39.21
N ILE A 71 19.91 -25.52 -39.65
CA ILE A 71 19.65 -24.15 -39.26
C ILE A 71 18.20 -23.74 -39.62
N GLU A 72 17.75 -24.02 -40.83
CA GLU A 72 16.38 -23.72 -41.25
C GLU A 72 15.32 -24.38 -40.36
N ARG A 73 15.49 -25.66 -40.05
CA ARG A 73 14.59 -26.36 -39.11
C ARG A 73 14.61 -25.75 -37.73
N TYR A 74 15.78 -25.33 -37.25
CA TYR A 74 15.93 -24.72 -35.96
C TYR A 74 15.27 -23.33 -35.89
N LEU A 75 15.37 -22.53 -36.92
CA LEU A 75 14.68 -21.23 -37.02
C LEU A 75 13.17 -21.38 -36.85
N VAL A 76 12.55 -22.36 -37.50
CA VAL A 76 11.10 -22.64 -37.36
C VAL A 76 10.75 -22.98 -35.92
N VAL A 77 11.59 -23.76 -35.24
CA VAL A 77 11.39 -24.07 -33.78
C VAL A 77 11.54 -22.84 -32.93
N LEU A 78 12.52 -21.98 -33.19
CA LEU A 78 12.72 -20.72 -32.46
C LEU A 78 11.55 -19.76 -32.64
N GLU A 79 11.04 -19.60 -33.86
CA GLU A 79 9.86 -18.77 -34.13
C GLU A 79 8.65 -19.25 -33.32
N HIS A 80 8.41 -20.56 -33.28
CA HIS A 80 7.33 -21.12 -32.47
C HIS A 80 7.52 -20.87 -30.96
N ARG A 81 8.74 -21.03 -30.44
CA ARG A 81 9.06 -20.73 -29.05
C ARG A 81 8.88 -19.25 -28.71
N ILE A 82 9.25 -18.35 -29.63
CA ILE A 82 9.05 -16.93 -29.47
C ILE A 82 7.55 -16.60 -29.43
N GLN A 83 6.74 -17.17 -30.31
CA GLN A 83 5.29 -16.98 -30.28
C GLN A 83 4.67 -17.44 -28.95
N GLN A 84 5.09 -18.59 -28.43
CA GLN A 84 4.65 -19.05 -27.12
C GLN A 84 5.08 -18.09 -26.01
N ALA A 85 6.35 -17.65 -26.02
CA ALA A 85 6.84 -16.72 -24.99
C ALA A 85 6.14 -15.35 -25.03
N VAL A 86 5.69 -14.89 -26.22
CA VAL A 86 4.85 -13.68 -26.34
C VAL A 86 3.49 -13.90 -25.70
N GLN A 87 2.85 -15.06 -25.90
CA GLN A 87 1.58 -15.39 -25.25
C GLN A 87 1.73 -15.47 -23.73
N ASP A 88 2.78 -16.18 -23.27
CA ASP A 88 3.11 -16.27 -21.83
C ASP A 88 3.31 -14.87 -21.22
N LEU A 89 3.92 -13.93 -21.96
CA LEU A 89 4.11 -12.55 -21.48
C LEU A 89 2.79 -11.81 -21.35
N VAL A 90 1.90 -11.93 -22.31
CA VAL A 90 0.55 -11.32 -22.26
C VAL A 90 -0.23 -11.84 -21.04
N GLU A 91 -0.20 -13.15 -20.78
CA GLU A 91 -0.84 -13.75 -19.61
C GLU A 91 -0.21 -13.23 -18.29
N ALA A 92 1.13 -13.17 -18.24
CA ALA A 92 1.83 -12.64 -17.06
C ALA A 92 1.49 -11.16 -16.79
N GLU A 93 1.34 -10.33 -17.83
CA GLU A 93 0.90 -8.93 -17.72
C GLU A 93 -0.53 -8.82 -17.18
N GLN A 94 -1.44 -9.71 -17.61
CA GLN A 94 -2.80 -9.77 -17.06
C GLN A 94 -2.77 -10.10 -15.57
N HIS A 95 -1.98 -11.07 -15.13
CA HIS A 95 -1.81 -11.39 -13.72
C HIS A 95 -1.26 -10.22 -12.90
N VAL A 96 -0.31 -9.46 -13.44
CA VAL A 96 0.19 -8.22 -12.79
C VAL A 96 -0.92 -7.18 -12.68
N ALA A 97 -1.74 -7.01 -13.72
CA ALA A 97 -2.87 -6.07 -13.70
C ALA A 97 -3.92 -6.46 -12.64
N GLU A 98 -4.23 -7.75 -12.51
CA GLU A 98 -5.13 -8.28 -11.47
C GLU A 98 -4.56 -8.07 -10.07
N ALA A 99 -3.28 -8.39 -9.87
CA ALA A 99 -2.60 -8.18 -8.58
C ALA A 99 -2.59 -6.70 -8.16
N ARG A 100 -2.41 -5.76 -9.11
CA ARG A 100 -2.54 -4.31 -8.87
C ARG A 100 -3.94 -3.92 -8.42
N LYS A 101 -4.98 -4.46 -9.06
CA LYS A 101 -6.38 -4.22 -8.67
C LYS A 101 -6.66 -4.73 -7.26
N LEU A 102 -6.15 -5.91 -6.89
CA LEU A 102 -6.28 -6.46 -5.55
C LEU A 102 -5.59 -5.57 -4.50
N LEU A 103 -4.36 -5.12 -4.77
CA LEU A 103 -3.64 -4.21 -3.88
C LEU A 103 -4.40 -2.89 -3.69
N THR A 104 -4.91 -2.30 -4.77
CA THR A 104 -5.68 -1.05 -4.71
C THR A 104 -6.92 -1.21 -3.82
N LYS A 105 -7.67 -2.32 -3.97
CA LYS A 105 -8.84 -2.61 -3.13
C LYS A 105 -8.45 -2.80 -1.66
N ALA A 106 -7.39 -3.56 -1.37
CA ALA A 106 -6.90 -3.79 -0.01
C ALA A 106 -6.44 -2.48 0.64
N HIS A 107 -5.70 -1.66 -0.09
CA HIS A 107 -5.24 -0.34 0.36
C HIS A 107 -6.41 0.60 0.68
N GLN A 108 -7.40 0.70 -0.21
CA GLN A 108 -8.60 1.52 0.03
C GLN A 108 -9.35 1.07 1.29
N ALA A 109 -9.54 -0.25 1.47
CA ALA A 109 -10.21 -0.79 2.65
C ALA A 109 -9.44 -0.48 3.95
N HIS A 110 -8.10 -0.53 3.93
CA HIS A 110 -7.26 -0.13 5.07
C HIS A 110 -7.36 1.37 5.35
N LEU A 111 -7.25 2.22 4.33
CA LEU A 111 -7.37 3.68 4.47
C LEU A 111 -8.73 4.12 5.02
N MET A 112 -9.83 3.47 4.61
CA MET A 112 -11.16 3.79 5.13
C MET A 112 -11.24 3.60 6.65
N LEU A 113 -10.69 2.51 7.18
CA LEU A 113 -10.66 2.24 8.62
C LEU A 113 -9.69 3.17 9.36
N LEU A 114 -8.57 3.52 8.75
CA LEU A 114 -7.62 4.47 9.32
C LEU A 114 -8.27 5.85 9.51
N ARG A 115 -8.92 6.37 8.47
CA ARG A 115 -9.65 7.64 8.52
C ARG A 115 -10.81 7.62 9.53
N LEU A 116 -11.49 6.47 9.66
CA LEU A 116 -12.53 6.31 10.68
C LEU A 116 -11.93 6.37 12.09
N LYS A 117 -10.77 5.75 12.32
CA LYS A 117 -10.04 5.81 13.59
C LYS A 117 -9.66 7.26 13.93
N GLU A 118 -9.07 7.98 12.98
CA GLU A 118 -8.68 9.39 13.13
C GLU A 118 -9.87 10.27 13.52
N ARG A 119 -10.98 10.19 12.77
CA ARG A 119 -12.20 10.95 13.10
C ARG A 119 -12.75 10.65 14.48
N ARG A 120 -12.72 9.36 14.90
CA ARG A 120 -13.17 8.97 16.23
C ARG A 120 -12.25 9.48 17.32
N GLN A 121 -10.96 9.52 17.06
CA GLN A 121 -9.98 10.09 17.98
C GLN A 121 -10.15 11.60 18.14
N GLU A 122 -10.37 12.32 17.04
CA GLU A 122 -10.68 13.76 17.07
C GLU A 122 -11.97 14.06 17.81
N GLN A 123 -13.06 13.30 17.56
CA GLN A 123 -14.31 13.43 18.28
C GLN A 123 -14.13 13.23 19.78
N HIS A 124 -13.41 12.17 20.19
CA HIS A 124 -13.14 11.89 21.59
C HIS A 124 -12.30 13.00 22.26
N ALA A 125 -11.30 13.54 21.54
CA ALA A 125 -10.50 14.65 22.04
C ALA A 125 -11.36 15.92 22.21
N HIS A 126 -12.25 16.21 21.28
CA HIS A 126 -13.16 17.33 21.35
C HIS A 126 -14.16 17.19 22.52
N GLU A 127 -14.77 16.01 22.69
CA GLU A 127 -15.66 15.71 23.81
C GLU A 127 -14.95 15.86 25.16
N ALA A 128 -13.70 15.40 25.27
CA ALA A 128 -12.88 15.55 26.46
C ALA A 128 -12.62 17.04 26.82
N LEU A 129 -12.32 17.87 25.81
CA LEU A 129 -12.15 19.31 25.99
C LEU A 129 -13.46 20.00 26.47
N LEU A 130 -14.59 19.65 25.86
CA LEU A 130 -15.90 20.19 26.27
C LEU A 130 -16.22 19.82 27.74
N GLU A 131 -15.90 18.60 28.14
CA GLU A 131 -16.08 18.16 29.52
C GLU A 131 -15.17 18.91 30.48
N GLU A 132 -13.91 19.14 30.13
CA GLU A 132 -13.00 19.97 30.91
C GLU A 132 -13.52 21.41 31.09
N PHE A 133 -14.02 22.02 30.02
CA PHE A 133 -14.65 23.36 30.11
C PHE A 133 -15.86 23.38 31.04
N ARG A 134 -16.75 22.36 30.97
CA ARG A 134 -17.89 22.26 31.90
C ARG A 134 -17.45 22.21 33.33
N ILE A 135 -16.44 21.40 33.64
CA ILE A 135 -15.89 21.29 35.01
C ILE A 135 -15.34 22.64 35.48
N VAL A 136 -14.61 23.36 34.61
CA VAL A 136 -14.07 24.69 34.93
C VAL A 136 -15.19 25.70 35.18
N ASP A 137 -16.22 25.70 34.36
CA ASP A 137 -17.38 26.58 34.49
C ASP A 137 -18.15 26.30 35.78
N GLU A 138 -18.36 25.02 36.14
CA GLU A 138 -19.00 24.65 37.42
C GLU A 138 -18.17 25.12 38.64
N LEU A 139 -16.85 24.94 38.59
CA LEU A 139 -15.95 25.42 39.64
C LEU A 139 -15.97 26.96 39.76
N ALA A 140 -16.02 27.66 38.63
CA ALA A 140 -16.13 29.14 38.61
C ALA A 140 -17.45 29.63 39.23
N VAL A 141 -18.57 28.99 38.93
CA VAL A 141 -19.88 29.28 39.55
C VAL A 141 -19.89 29.02 41.06
N LEU A 142 -19.32 27.86 41.46
CA LEU A 142 -19.22 27.56 42.90
C LEU A 142 -18.37 28.60 43.63
N ARG A 143 -17.21 28.96 43.09
CA ARG A 143 -16.32 29.97 43.67
C ARG A 143 -17.00 31.34 43.77
N TYR A 144 -17.75 31.73 42.76
CA TYR A 144 -18.53 32.99 42.80
C TYR A 144 -19.59 32.97 43.89
N ARG A 145 -20.34 31.88 44.07
CA ARG A 145 -21.33 31.71 45.14
C ARG A 145 -20.69 31.80 46.55
N PHE A 146 -19.54 31.14 46.76
CA PHE A 146 -18.81 31.20 48.03
C PHE A 146 -18.31 32.60 48.35
N ASN A 147 -17.87 33.39 47.36
CA ASN A 147 -17.41 34.76 47.60
C ASN A 147 -18.57 35.73 47.87
N THR A 148 -19.73 35.51 47.29
CA THR A 148 -20.92 36.37 47.50
C THR A 148 -21.66 36.07 48.82
N THR A 149 -21.51 34.87 49.39
CA THR A 149 -22.08 34.48 50.69
C THR A 149 -21.18 34.80 51.88
N ARG A 150 -19.97 35.31 51.67
CA ARG A 150 -19.10 35.75 52.79
C ARG A 150 -19.56 37.13 53.24
N PRO A 151 -20.08 37.31 54.50
CA PRO A 151 -20.46 38.62 54.97
C PRO A 151 -19.25 39.54 54.99
N PRO A 152 -19.42 40.86 54.70
CA PRO A 152 -18.33 41.83 54.80
C PRO A 152 -17.75 41.81 56.19
N ALA A 153 -16.42 41.68 56.26
CA ALA A 153 -15.69 41.73 57.53
C ALA A 153 -16.03 43.08 58.20
N VAL A 154 -16.79 43.03 59.27
CA VAL A 154 -17.06 44.19 60.13
C VAL A 154 -15.74 44.71 60.63
N MET A 155 -15.29 45.86 60.12
CA MET A 155 -14.18 46.61 60.68
C MET A 155 -14.56 46.96 62.14
N ALA A 156 -13.94 46.25 63.07
CA ALA A 156 -13.96 46.65 64.45
C ALA A 156 -13.25 48.02 64.54
N GLN A 157 -14.03 49.08 64.66
CA GLN A 157 -13.50 50.36 65.06
C GLN A 157 -13.14 50.21 66.59
N GLU A 158 -11.86 50.18 66.83
CA GLU A 158 -11.35 50.42 68.18
C GLU A 158 -11.66 51.88 68.57
N VAL A 159 -12.63 52.04 69.42
CA VAL A 159 -12.82 53.27 70.19
C VAL A 159 -11.86 53.19 71.36
N SER A 160 -10.79 53.95 71.32
CA SER A 160 -9.93 54.18 72.49
C SER A 160 -10.47 55.37 73.33
N PRO A 161 -10.47 55.35 74.66
CA PRO A 161 -10.89 56.43 75.54
C PRO A 161 -9.88 57.59 75.61
#